data_3e18e773fd683ce372cf96a0d821ceda
#
_entry.id   3e18e773fd683ce372cf96a0d821ceda
#
_cell.length_a   1.000
_cell.length_b   1.000
_cell.length_c   1.000
_cell.angle_alpha   90.00
_cell.angle_beta   90.00
_cell.angle_gamma   90.00
#
_symmetry.space_group_name_H-M   'P 1'
#
loop_
_entity.id
_entity.type
_entity.pdbx_description
1 polymer ?
#
loop_
_entity_poly.entity_id
_entity_poly.type
_entity_poly.pdbx_seq_one_letter_code
_entity_poly.pdbx_strand_id
1 'polypeptide(L)'
;MSAFGRFWLRGIHRPASTSSSRLVSCPLSPPMERREMDMEMEMEVVMEKKVERLLNRVSLVFAAIATLALLHLFSHSSLSCAPAPLPTAHRAHGRSQPQNPKPARSSPRSSCDAASREVLTPDKRFAKLRSSRSWRRRADAYAALFSSLRSPTLLSNASHVLCVSAGAGHEVAALQESGVSDVTGVDLVDFPPLVRRADPHNLPFFDDVFDIAFSAGLAGALFPTRFVAELERTVRRGGAVVLAVDRSSSAQEAEGIKALFRRSSLLEARNTTMLGSEMTLFIMKNNGKKRST
;
A
#
# COMPACT_ATOMS: atom_id res chain seq x y z
N MET A 1 28.22 2.88 21.45
CA MET A 1 28.89 4.05 20.86
C MET A 1 27.79 5.04 20.52
N SER A 2 27.50 5.97 21.41
CA SER A 2 27.84 7.40 21.38
C SER A 2 27.00 8.09 20.32
N ALA A 3 26.10 8.94 20.62
CA ALA A 3 26.01 10.22 21.33
C ALA A 3 25.61 11.31 20.33
N PHE A 4 25.03 12.35 20.87
CA PHE A 4 24.78 13.71 20.33
C PHE A 4 23.33 13.96 19.88
N GLY A 5 22.68 15.01 20.36
CA GLY A 5 23.16 16.13 21.12
C GLY A 5 21.99 17.06 21.48
N ARG A 6 22.08 17.60 22.66
CA ARG A 6 21.29 18.74 23.18
C ARG A 6 21.76 20.03 22.50
N PHE A 7 20.87 20.98 22.37
CA PHE A 7 21.08 22.46 22.25
C PHE A 7 19.72 23.02 21.79
N TRP A 8 19.09 24.04 22.36
CA TRP A 8 19.54 25.31 22.91
C TRP A 8 18.48 25.91 23.84
N LEU A 9 18.93 26.36 25.02
CA LEU A 9 18.27 27.36 25.86
C LEU A 9 18.96 28.72 25.61
N ARG A 10 18.17 29.73 25.32
CA ARG A 10 18.49 31.18 25.59
C ARG A 10 17.13 31.83 25.80
N GLY A 11 16.75 32.40 26.90
CA GLY A 11 17.41 33.45 27.70
C GLY A 11 17.02 34.81 27.11
N ILE A 12 15.88 35.40 27.51
CA ILE A 12 15.62 36.82 27.27
C ILE A 12 15.20 37.47 28.58
N HIS A 13 15.93 38.54 28.89
CA HIS A 13 15.89 39.44 30.01
C HIS A 13 14.51 39.99 30.38
N ARG A 14 14.30 40.15 31.70
CA ARG A 14 13.35 41.08 32.30
C ARG A 14 13.96 42.50 32.34
N PRO A 15 13.15 43.55 32.25
CA PRO A 15 13.38 44.77 32.99
C PRO A 15 12.39 44.90 34.17
N ALA A 16 12.93 45.33 35.29
CA ALA A 16 12.21 45.73 36.48
C ALA A 16 11.51 47.08 36.27
N SER A 17 10.27 47.19 36.71
CA SER A 17 9.73 48.52 37.11
C SER A 17 8.89 48.37 38.36
N THR A 18 9.31 49.04 39.36
CA THR A 18 8.70 49.32 40.65
C THR A 18 7.44 50.16 40.46
N SER A 19 6.33 49.77 41.05
CA SER A 19 5.41 50.73 41.69
C SER A 19 4.42 50.02 42.65
N SER A 20 4.54 50.41 43.81
CA SER A 20 3.75 50.55 45.05
C SER A 20 2.28 50.27 45.01
N SER A 21 1.89 49.47 46.05
CA SER A 21 0.69 49.55 46.88
C SER A 21 -0.71 49.43 46.24
N ARG A 22 -1.38 48.32 46.57
CA ARG A 22 -2.54 48.30 47.47
C ARG A 22 -2.88 46.83 47.84
N LEU A 23 -2.85 46.57 49.16
CA LEU A 23 -3.43 45.39 49.78
C LEU A 23 -4.93 45.40 49.50
N VAL A 24 -5.40 44.52 48.66
CA VAL A 24 -6.80 44.13 48.60
C VAL A 24 -6.85 42.72 49.18
N SER A 25 -7.41 42.61 50.38
CA SER A 25 -7.72 41.35 51.07
C SER A 25 -8.63 40.50 50.20
N CYS A 26 -8.13 39.39 49.67
CA CYS A 26 -9.00 38.35 49.13
C CYS A 26 -9.59 37.55 50.31
N PRO A 27 -10.89 37.28 50.29
CA PRO A 27 -11.50 36.44 51.32
C PRO A 27 -10.93 35.03 51.20
N LEU A 28 -10.50 34.45 52.37
CA LEU A 28 -10.14 33.05 52.50
C LEU A 28 -11.30 32.17 52.07
N SER A 29 -11.13 31.40 51.02
CA SER A 29 -11.98 30.27 50.68
C SER A 29 -12.04 29.28 51.83
N PRO A 30 -13.19 28.69 52.14
CA PRO A 30 -13.33 27.81 53.30
C PRO A 30 -12.51 26.52 53.13
N PRO A 31 -11.96 25.96 54.20
CA PRO A 31 -11.05 24.80 54.15
C PRO A 31 -11.66 23.47 53.65
N MET A 32 -12.98 23.44 53.39
CA MET A 32 -13.65 22.23 52.89
C MET A 32 -13.41 21.95 51.39
N GLU A 33 -13.36 23.00 50.57
CA GLU A 33 -13.22 22.84 49.10
C GLU A 33 -11.83 22.29 48.67
N ARG A 34 -10.82 22.58 49.47
CA ARG A 34 -9.46 22.04 49.21
C ARG A 34 -9.33 20.53 49.53
N ARG A 35 -10.10 20.05 50.51
CA ARG A 35 -10.08 18.61 50.84
C ARG A 35 -10.85 17.76 49.83
N GLU A 36 -11.89 18.29 49.22
CA GLU A 36 -12.63 17.59 48.16
C GLU A 36 -11.78 17.47 46.87
N MET A 37 -11.10 18.54 46.46
CA MET A 37 -10.19 18.49 45.28
C MET A 37 -8.99 17.56 45.50
N ASP A 38 -8.40 17.54 46.70
CA ASP A 38 -7.30 16.65 47.01
C ASP A 38 -7.75 15.16 47.04
N MET A 39 -8.98 14.90 47.48
CA MET A 39 -9.55 13.56 47.51
C MET A 39 -9.97 13.04 46.13
N GLU A 40 -10.47 13.93 45.23
CA GLU A 40 -10.76 13.59 43.84
C GLU A 40 -9.47 13.27 43.07
N MET A 41 -8.41 14.06 43.26
CA MET A 41 -7.12 13.86 42.64
C MET A 41 -6.42 12.56 43.12
N GLU A 42 -6.50 12.24 44.40
CA GLU A 42 -5.99 10.95 44.92
C GLU A 42 -6.77 9.76 44.38
N MET A 43 -8.09 9.88 44.20
CA MET A 43 -8.93 8.82 43.64
C MET A 43 -8.64 8.55 42.17
N GLU A 44 -8.38 9.61 41.39
CA GLU A 44 -8.01 9.50 39.97
C GLU A 44 -6.65 8.80 39.79
N VAL A 45 -5.64 9.19 40.58
CA VAL A 45 -4.31 8.56 40.54
C VAL A 45 -4.35 7.08 40.99
N VAL A 46 -5.21 6.74 41.95
CA VAL A 46 -5.38 5.35 42.39
C VAL A 46 -6.09 4.51 41.35
N MET A 47 -7.05 5.11 40.61
CA MET A 47 -7.77 4.44 39.55
C MET A 47 -6.86 4.18 38.35
N GLU A 48 -6.06 5.17 37.94
CA GLU A 48 -5.07 5.04 36.86
C GLU A 48 -4.05 3.92 37.13
N LYS A 49 -3.50 3.86 38.32
CA LYS A 49 -2.59 2.75 38.77
C LYS A 49 -3.27 1.37 38.81
N LYS A 50 -4.58 1.29 39.07
CA LYS A 50 -5.32 0.03 39.00
C LYS A 50 -5.53 -0.41 37.53
N VAL A 51 -5.85 0.53 36.65
CA VAL A 51 -6.02 0.28 35.21
C VAL A 51 -4.70 -0.17 34.59
N GLU A 52 -3.59 0.50 34.89
CA GLU A 52 -2.25 0.09 34.39
C GLU A 52 -1.90 -1.33 34.81
N ARG A 53 -2.14 -1.67 36.09
CA ARG A 53 -1.87 -3.04 36.59
C ARG A 53 -2.75 -4.09 35.92
N LEU A 54 -3.98 -3.74 35.60
CA LEU A 54 -4.92 -4.62 34.93
C LEU A 54 -4.50 -4.81 33.46
N LEU A 55 -4.13 -3.73 32.76
CA LEU A 55 -3.59 -3.78 31.40
C LEU A 55 -2.31 -4.61 31.31
N ASN A 56 -1.37 -4.41 32.23
CA ASN A 56 -0.14 -5.23 32.32
C ASN A 56 -0.42 -6.72 32.54
N ARG A 57 -1.38 -7.06 33.38
CA ARG A 57 -1.76 -8.46 33.58
C ARG A 57 -2.42 -9.07 32.35
N VAL A 58 -3.30 -8.34 31.70
CA VAL A 58 -3.94 -8.78 30.46
C VAL A 58 -2.89 -8.96 29.36
N SER A 59 -1.97 -8.02 29.20
CA SER A 59 -0.86 -8.12 28.25
C SER A 59 0.02 -9.34 28.48
N LEU A 60 0.37 -9.64 29.75
CA LEU A 60 1.15 -10.83 30.10
C LEU A 60 0.41 -12.13 29.77
N VAL A 61 -0.90 -12.18 30.01
CA VAL A 61 -1.71 -13.35 29.63
C VAL A 61 -1.74 -13.55 28.13
N PHE A 62 -1.93 -12.50 27.36
CA PHE A 62 -1.88 -12.59 25.89
C PHE A 62 -0.50 -13.02 25.38
N ALA A 63 0.58 -12.49 25.95
CA ALA A 63 1.93 -12.90 25.61
C ALA A 63 2.17 -14.39 25.93
N ALA A 64 1.69 -14.88 27.07
CA ALA A 64 1.81 -16.30 27.44
C ALA A 64 1.00 -17.20 26.47
N ILE A 65 -0.22 -16.81 26.10
CA ILE A 65 -1.03 -17.56 25.14
C ILE A 65 -0.36 -17.59 23.77
N ALA A 66 0.16 -16.45 23.30
CA ALA A 66 0.86 -16.36 22.03
C ALA A 66 2.12 -17.23 22.00
N THR A 67 2.90 -17.24 23.07
CA THR A 67 4.10 -18.10 23.16
C THR A 67 3.75 -19.59 23.21
N LEU A 68 2.70 -19.98 23.92
CA LEU A 68 2.22 -21.37 23.94
C LEU A 68 1.69 -21.81 22.57
N ALA A 69 0.97 -20.94 21.87
CA ALA A 69 0.50 -21.21 20.52
C ALA A 69 1.66 -21.39 19.54
N LEU A 70 2.68 -20.53 19.62
CA LEU A 70 3.90 -20.67 18.81
C LEU A 70 4.65 -21.96 19.12
N LEU A 71 4.85 -22.30 20.39
CA LEU A 71 5.48 -23.56 20.78
C LEU A 71 4.70 -24.78 20.29
N HIS A 72 3.37 -24.73 20.35
CA HIS A 72 2.50 -25.79 19.82
C HIS A 72 2.65 -25.93 18.30
N LEU A 73 2.67 -24.82 17.55
CA LEU A 73 2.90 -24.84 16.12
C LEU A 73 4.30 -25.37 15.76
N PHE A 74 5.32 -24.96 16.49
CA PHE A 74 6.69 -25.48 16.30
C PHE A 74 6.82 -26.96 16.65
N SER A 75 6.18 -27.45 17.70
CA SER A 75 6.21 -28.87 18.04
C SER A 75 5.51 -29.77 17.04
N HIS A 76 4.43 -29.25 16.41
CA HIS A 76 3.75 -29.96 15.33
C HIS A 76 4.54 -29.94 13.99
N SER A 77 5.32 -28.88 13.73
CA SER A 77 6.13 -28.80 12.50
C SER A 77 7.40 -29.65 12.53
N SER A 78 7.92 -29.98 13.71
CA SER A 78 9.15 -30.77 13.85
C SER A 78 8.96 -32.29 13.64
N LEU A 79 7.73 -32.79 13.58
CA LEU A 79 7.44 -34.23 13.42
C LEU A 79 7.30 -34.70 11.97
N SER A 80 7.45 -33.82 10.98
CA SER A 80 7.15 -34.16 9.57
C SER A 80 8.35 -34.42 8.66
N CYS A 81 9.57 -34.35 9.14
CA CYS A 81 10.78 -34.61 8.33
C CYS A 81 11.52 -35.85 8.80
N ALA A 82 10.97 -37.04 8.53
CA ALA A 82 11.75 -38.26 8.57
C ALA A 82 12.46 -38.42 7.23
N PRO A 83 13.80 -38.61 7.17
CA PRO A 83 14.50 -38.86 5.92
C PRO A 83 14.05 -40.22 5.36
N ALA A 84 13.58 -40.21 4.10
CA ALA A 84 13.22 -41.41 3.38
C ALA A 84 14.47 -42.30 3.19
N PRO A 85 14.43 -43.62 3.44
CA PRO A 85 15.54 -44.50 3.20
C PRO A 85 15.90 -44.51 1.73
N LEU A 86 17.19 -44.38 1.42
CA LEU A 86 17.78 -44.51 0.09
C LEU A 86 17.41 -45.87 -0.50
N PRO A 87 16.94 -45.94 -1.73
CA PRO A 87 16.73 -47.23 -2.39
C PRO A 87 18.06 -47.90 -2.67
N THR A 88 18.35 -48.96 -1.91
CA THR A 88 19.48 -49.88 -2.22
C THR A 88 19.18 -50.57 -3.55
N ALA A 89 20.05 -50.34 -4.50
CA ALA A 89 20.03 -51.00 -5.78
C ALA A 89 20.31 -52.50 -5.62
N HIS A 90 19.28 -53.32 -5.46
CA HIS A 90 19.39 -54.75 -5.68
C HIS A 90 19.19 -55.09 -7.15
N ARG A 91 20.31 -55.45 -7.76
CA ARG A 91 20.40 -56.04 -9.09
C ARG A 91 19.80 -57.44 -9.00
N ALA A 92 18.64 -57.68 -9.58
CA ALA A 92 18.08 -59.01 -9.79
C ALA A 92 17.60 -59.14 -11.23
N HIS A 93 18.24 -60.03 -11.93
CA HIS A 93 17.82 -60.59 -13.21
C HIS A 93 16.47 -61.34 -13.03
N GLY A 94 15.55 -61.17 -13.99
CA GLY A 94 14.44 -62.14 -14.10
C GLY A 94 13.21 -61.61 -14.81
N ARG A 95 13.13 -61.87 -16.09
CA ARG A 95 11.95 -62.37 -16.87
C ARG A 95 10.62 -61.57 -16.84
N SER A 96 10.31 -61.07 -17.99
CA SER A 96 9.09 -60.47 -18.54
C SER A 96 7.77 -61.13 -18.16
N GLN A 97 6.81 -60.29 -17.74
CA GLN A 97 5.38 -60.49 -18.04
C GLN A 97 4.66 -59.10 -18.08
N PRO A 98 3.81 -58.84 -19.08
CA PRO A 98 3.12 -57.55 -19.18
C PRO A 98 1.87 -57.55 -18.29
N GLN A 99 1.91 -56.82 -17.21
CA GLN A 99 0.71 -56.51 -16.40
C GLN A 99 0.41 -55.03 -16.50
N ASN A 100 -0.81 -54.79 -16.95
CA ASN A 100 -1.46 -53.49 -17.06
C ASN A 100 -1.35 -52.69 -15.73
N PRO A 101 -0.73 -51.50 -15.70
CA PRO A 101 -0.63 -50.73 -14.46
C PRO A 101 -1.97 -50.06 -14.13
N LYS A 102 -2.61 -50.55 -13.07
CA LYS A 102 -3.68 -49.81 -12.42
C LYS A 102 -3.14 -48.44 -12.00
N PRO A 103 -3.91 -47.34 -12.13
CA PRO A 103 -3.43 -46.02 -11.70
C PRO A 103 -3.15 -46.04 -10.18
N ALA A 104 -1.90 -45.91 -9.82
CA ALA A 104 -1.49 -45.76 -8.45
C ALA A 104 -2.15 -44.52 -7.88
N ARG A 105 -2.94 -44.69 -6.81
CA ARG A 105 -3.46 -43.59 -6.01
C ARG A 105 -2.25 -42.79 -5.53
N SER A 106 -2.09 -41.58 -6.06
CA SER A 106 -1.09 -40.64 -5.61
C SER A 106 -1.38 -40.27 -4.16
N SER A 107 -0.55 -40.78 -3.25
CA SER A 107 -0.54 -40.33 -1.86
C SER A 107 -0.34 -38.80 -1.83
N PRO A 108 -1.00 -38.07 -0.93
CA PRO A 108 -0.75 -36.63 -0.83
C PRO A 108 0.72 -36.39 -0.52
N ARG A 109 1.42 -35.73 -1.45
CA ARG A 109 2.82 -35.39 -1.29
C ARG A 109 2.97 -34.47 -0.08
N SER A 110 3.83 -34.84 0.86
CA SER A 110 4.14 -33.97 2.00
C SER A 110 4.84 -32.70 1.49
N SER A 111 4.65 -31.60 2.21
CA SER A 111 5.28 -30.31 1.86
C SER A 111 6.82 -30.35 1.93
N CYS A 112 7.39 -31.42 2.48
CA CYS A 112 8.83 -31.69 2.61
C CYS A 112 9.39 -32.58 1.48
N ASP A 113 8.56 -32.95 0.49
CA ASP A 113 9.04 -33.73 -0.64
C ASP A 113 10.04 -32.90 -1.44
N ALA A 114 11.31 -33.28 -1.38
CA ALA A 114 12.42 -32.72 -2.17
C ALA A 114 12.35 -33.12 -3.65
N ALA A 115 11.26 -33.76 -4.10
CA ALA A 115 10.97 -33.95 -5.50
C ALA A 115 11.01 -32.58 -6.18
N SER A 116 11.93 -32.43 -7.12
CA SER A 116 12.20 -31.19 -7.84
C SER A 116 10.91 -30.47 -8.15
N ARG A 117 10.61 -29.39 -7.40
CA ARG A 117 9.54 -28.50 -7.76
C ARG A 117 9.88 -28.03 -9.16
N GLU A 118 9.06 -28.37 -10.12
CA GLU A 118 9.22 -27.86 -11.47
C GLU A 118 9.26 -26.33 -11.37
N VAL A 119 10.44 -25.77 -11.51
CA VAL A 119 10.65 -24.32 -11.46
C VAL A 119 9.99 -23.78 -12.72
N LEU A 120 8.73 -23.38 -12.59
CA LEU A 120 8.02 -22.72 -13.68
C LEU A 120 8.84 -21.51 -14.11
N THR A 121 9.12 -21.39 -15.39
CA THR A 121 9.73 -20.18 -15.95
C THR A 121 8.89 -18.97 -15.60
N PRO A 122 9.47 -17.77 -15.45
CA PRO A 122 8.73 -16.55 -15.16
C PRO A 122 7.50 -16.37 -16.06
N ASP A 123 7.65 -16.63 -17.35
CA ASP A 123 6.56 -16.50 -18.33
C ASP A 123 5.37 -17.42 -18.04
N LYS A 124 5.65 -18.68 -17.69
CA LYS A 124 4.60 -19.64 -17.31
C LYS A 124 3.90 -19.23 -16.00
N ARG A 125 4.66 -18.67 -15.05
CA ARG A 125 4.11 -18.14 -13.79
C ARG A 125 3.14 -16.98 -14.07
N PHE A 126 3.57 -16.02 -14.88
CA PHE A 126 2.75 -14.87 -15.24
C PHE A 126 1.52 -15.26 -16.08
N ALA A 127 1.67 -16.20 -17.00
CA ALA A 127 0.55 -16.75 -17.76
C ALA A 127 -0.50 -17.42 -16.83
N LYS A 128 -0.02 -18.23 -15.87
CA LYS A 128 -0.89 -18.86 -14.86
C LYS A 128 -1.59 -17.82 -13.97
N LEU A 129 -0.89 -16.76 -13.56
CA LEU A 129 -1.49 -15.71 -12.75
C LEU A 129 -2.57 -14.96 -13.52
N ARG A 130 -2.31 -14.56 -14.78
CA ARG A 130 -3.28 -13.89 -15.67
C ARG A 130 -4.50 -14.76 -15.99
N SER A 131 -4.36 -16.07 -15.97
CA SER A 131 -5.51 -16.98 -16.16
C SER A 131 -6.37 -17.15 -14.91
N SER A 132 -5.93 -16.65 -13.74
CA SER A 132 -6.69 -16.78 -12.50
C SER A 132 -7.95 -15.90 -12.52
N ARG A 133 -9.02 -16.38 -11.88
CA ARG A 133 -10.29 -15.66 -11.78
C ARG A 133 -10.13 -14.30 -11.08
N SER A 134 -9.29 -14.23 -10.06
CA SER A 134 -9.05 -13.01 -9.30
C SER A 134 -8.38 -11.94 -10.16
N TRP A 135 -7.38 -12.32 -10.95
CA TRP A 135 -6.69 -11.41 -11.84
C TRP A 135 -7.63 -10.87 -12.94
N ARG A 136 -8.37 -11.76 -13.60
CA ARG A 136 -9.34 -11.37 -14.64
C ARG A 136 -10.40 -10.43 -14.09
N ARG A 137 -10.99 -10.75 -12.94
CA ARG A 137 -11.99 -9.87 -12.31
C ARG A 137 -11.46 -8.45 -12.04
N ARG A 138 -10.18 -8.32 -11.72
CA ARG A 138 -9.55 -6.99 -11.57
C ARG A 138 -9.37 -6.31 -12.91
N ALA A 139 -8.88 -7.01 -13.93
CA ALA A 139 -8.75 -6.48 -15.27
C ALA A 139 -10.11 -6.02 -15.83
N ASP A 140 -11.17 -6.81 -15.65
CA ASP A 140 -12.54 -6.46 -16.05
C ASP A 140 -13.03 -5.18 -15.35
N ALA A 141 -12.71 -5.01 -14.07
CA ALA A 141 -13.07 -3.81 -13.31
C ALA A 141 -12.35 -2.57 -13.86
N TYR A 142 -11.07 -2.69 -14.22
CA TYR A 142 -10.34 -1.60 -14.90
C TYR A 142 -10.87 -1.34 -16.30
N ALA A 143 -11.27 -2.38 -17.05
CA ALA A 143 -11.88 -2.21 -18.37
C ALA A 143 -13.19 -1.41 -18.28
N ALA A 144 -14.03 -1.69 -17.29
CA ALA A 144 -15.24 -0.91 -17.01
C ALA A 144 -14.91 0.55 -16.64
N LEU A 145 -13.89 0.77 -15.83
CA LEU A 145 -13.42 2.12 -15.47
C LEU A 145 -12.96 2.88 -16.73
N PHE A 146 -12.08 2.28 -17.53
CA PHE A 146 -11.56 2.95 -18.75
C PHE A 146 -12.62 3.16 -19.81
N SER A 147 -13.62 2.28 -19.91
CA SER A 147 -14.76 2.49 -20.81
C SER A 147 -15.54 3.76 -20.45
N SER A 148 -15.64 4.06 -19.15
CA SER A 148 -16.27 5.31 -18.67
C SER A 148 -15.44 6.57 -18.97
N LEU A 149 -14.13 6.43 -19.20
CA LEU A 149 -13.22 7.53 -19.54
C LEU A 149 -13.08 7.73 -21.06
N ARG A 150 -13.66 6.84 -21.86
CA ARG A 150 -13.57 6.94 -23.31
C ARG A 150 -14.28 8.17 -23.84
N SER A 151 -13.50 9.03 -24.44
CA SER A 151 -13.97 10.17 -25.23
C SER A 151 -12.88 10.59 -26.22
N PRO A 152 -13.21 11.23 -27.34
CA PRO A 152 -12.21 11.69 -28.29
C PRO A 152 -11.17 12.65 -27.69
N THR A 153 -11.55 13.34 -26.62
CA THR A 153 -10.71 14.36 -25.97
C THR A 153 -9.89 13.82 -24.80
N LEU A 154 -10.22 12.63 -24.26
CA LEU A 154 -9.54 12.07 -23.11
C LEU A 154 -8.84 10.75 -23.43
N LEU A 155 -9.58 9.70 -23.79
CA LEU A 155 -9.02 8.37 -24.06
C LEU A 155 -9.55 7.82 -25.38
N SER A 156 -8.67 7.61 -26.35
CA SER A 156 -8.95 7.00 -27.65
C SER A 156 -8.07 5.77 -27.88
N ASN A 157 -8.35 5.01 -28.93
CA ASN A 157 -7.53 3.86 -29.31
C ASN A 157 -6.09 4.25 -29.73
N ALA A 158 -5.92 5.48 -30.22
CA ALA A 158 -4.64 6.02 -30.66
C ALA A 158 -3.88 6.76 -29.53
N SER A 159 -4.42 6.78 -28.30
CA SER A 159 -3.77 7.44 -27.17
C SER A 159 -2.55 6.68 -26.71
N HIS A 160 -1.47 7.41 -26.42
CA HIS A 160 -0.28 6.90 -25.72
C HIS A 160 -0.55 6.96 -24.21
N VAL A 161 -0.71 5.81 -23.56
CA VAL A 161 -1.13 5.71 -22.17
C VAL A 161 0.00 5.19 -21.29
N LEU A 162 0.27 5.90 -20.19
CA LEU A 162 1.20 5.48 -19.15
C LEU A 162 0.42 5.03 -17.90
N CYS A 163 0.63 3.79 -17.45
CA CYS A 163 0.12 3.29 -16.19
C CYS A 163 1.27 3.24 -15.17
N VAL A 164 1.19 4.04 -14.10
CA VAL A 164 2.22 4.14 -13.06
C VAL A 164 1.76 3.44 -11.78
N SER A 165 2.64 2.68 -11.16
CA SER A 165 2.33 1.76 -10.05
C SER A 165 1.31 0.71 -10.47
N ALA A 166 1.53 0.12 -11.65
CA ALA A 166 0.58 -0.78 -12.31
C ALA A 166 0.53 -2.20 -11.71
N GLY A 167 1.31 -2.49 -10.67
CA GLY A 167 1.31 -3.78 -9.96
C GLY A 167 1.46 -4.97 -10.90
N ALA A 168 0.46 -5.83 -10.95
CA ALA A 168 0.44 -7.01 -11.83
C ALA A 168 -0.08 -6.70 -13.25
N GLY A 169 -0.22 -5.43 -13.64
CA GLY A 169 -0.56 -5.01 -14.99
C GLY A 169 -2.03 -5.16 -15.38
N HIS A 170 -2.93 -5.13 -14.42
CA HIS A 170 -4.38 -5.23 -14.70
C HIS A 170 -4.87 -4.07 -15.57
N GLU A 171 -4.40 -2.85 -15.26
CA GLU A 171 -4.70 -1.61 -15.99
C GLU A 171 -4.20 -1.69 -17.43
N VAL A 172 -2.97 -2.17 -17.60
CA VAL A 172 -2.33 -2.30 -18.92
C VAL A 172 -3.11 -3.29 -19.78
N ALA A 173 -3.42 -4.47 -19.24
CA ALA A 173 -4.19 -5.48 -19.94
C ALA A 173 -5.59 -4.98 -20.32
N ALA A 174 -6.28 -4.33 -19.38
CA ALA A 174 -7.61 -3.77 -19.59
C ALA A 174 -7.63 -2.72 -20.74
N LEU A 175 -6.63 -1.85 -20.80
CA LEU A 175 -6.48 -0.87 -21.88
C LEU A 175 -6.20 -1.54 -23.23
N GLN A 176 -5.27 -2.51 -23.25
CA GLN A 176 -4.92 -3.27 -24.46
C GLN A 176 -6.13 -4.06 -24.99
N GLU A 177 -6.84 -4.78 -24.12
CA GLU A 177 -8.05 -5.51 -24.47
C GLU A 177 -9.18 -4.60 -24.96
N SER A 178 -9.22 -3.36 -24.45
CA SER A 178 -10.18 -2.36 -24.92
C SER A 178 -9.77 -1.66 -26.22
N GLY A 179 -8.64 -2.03 -26.84
CA GLY A 179 -8.20 -1.58 -28.16
C GLY A 179 -7.27 -0.36 -28.14
N VAL A 180 -6.70 0.02 -26.99
CA VAL A 180 -5.63 1.02 -26.95
C VAL A 180 -4.32 0.34 -27.36
N SER A 181 -3.70 0.81 -28.44
CA SER A 181 -2.54 0.14 -29.03
C SER A 181 -1.24 0.42 -28.31
N ASP A 182 -1.08 1.59 -27.71
CA ASP A 182 0.15 2.03 -27.07
C ASP A 182 -0.06 2.28 -25.57
N VAL A 183 0.23 1.25 -24.78
CA VAL A 183 0.10 1.26 -23.32
C VAL A 183 1.41 0.84 -22.70
N THR A 184 1.98 1.70 -21.89
CA THR A 184 3.19 1.44 -21.09
C THR A 184 2.85 1.32 -19.63
N GLY A 185 3.16 0.18 -19.00
CA GLY A 185 3.02 -0.03 -17.55
C GLY A 185 4.37 -0.01 -16.85
N VAL A 186 4.45 0.69 -15.72
CA VAL A 186 5.65 0.74 -14.88
C VAL A 186 5.31 0.57 -13.40
N ASP A 187 6.21 -0.12 -12.68
CA ASP A 187 6.13 -0.29 -11.22
C ASP A 187 7.54 -0.53 -10.65
N LEU A 188 7.71 -0.50 -9.33
CA LEU A 188 8.96 -0.86 -8.65
C LEU A 188 9.37 -2.31 -8.88
N VAL A 189 8.39 -3.19 -9.12
CA VAL A 189 8.58 -4.60 -9.46
C VAL A 189 8.08 -4.86 -10.87
N ASP A 190 8.91 -5.50 -11.70
CA ASP A 190 8.52 -5.85 -13.05
C ASP A 190 7.50 -7.00 -13.10
N PHE A 191 6.61 -6.94 -14.09
CA PHE A 191 5.63 -7.99 -14.38
C PHE A 191 5.52 -8.18 -15.91
N PRO A 192 6.52 -8.82 -16.53
CA PRO A 192 6.56 -8.99 -17.98
C PRO A 192 5.36 -9.80 -18.52
N PRO A 193 4.90 -9.50 -19.74
CA PRO A 193 5.32 -8.39 -20.60
C PRO A 193 4.62 -7.06 -20.31
N LEU A 194 3.71 -6.99 -19.32
CA LEU A 194 2.79 -5.87 -19.11
C LEU A 194 3.42 -4.69 -18.38
N VAL A 195 4.31 -4.97 -17.40
CA VAL A 195 4.86 -3.92 -16.52
C VAL A 195 6.38 -4.02 -16.52
N ARG A 196 7.05 -2.90 -16.72
CA ARG A 196 8.51 -2.75 -16.62
C ARG A 196 8.88 -2.11 -15.29
N ARG A 197 10.05 -2.46 -14.78
CA ARG A 197 10.57 -1.87 -13.56
C ARG A 197 10.97 -0.42 -13.77
N ALA A 198 10.39 0.49 -12.98
CA ALA A 198 10.79 1.89 -12.92
C ALA A 198 10.43 2.50 -11.57
N ASP A 199 11.14 3.55 -11.18
CA ASP A 199 10.81 4.34 -9.99
C ASP A 199 9.70 5.34 -10.35
N PRO A 200 8.50 5.27 -9.72
CA PRO A 200 7.40 6.18 -9.99
C PRO A 200 7.70 7.63 -9.58
N HIS A 201 8.75 7.85 -8.76
CA HIS A 201 9.21 9.19 -8.39
C HIS A 201 10.32 9.74 -9.31
N ASN A 202 10.78 8.93 -10.27
CA ASN A 202 11.78 9.31 -11.27
C ASN A 202 11.59 8.45 -12.53
N LEU A 203 10.57 8.79 -13.32
CA LEU A 203 10.17 8.01 -14.48
C LEU A 203 11.20 8.12 -15.61
N PRO A 204 11.61 6.98 -16.23
CA PRO A 204 12.64 6.95 -17.27
C PRO A 204 12.08 7.37 -18.66
N PHE A 205 11.23 8.37 -18.70
CA PHE A 205 10.62 8.90 -19.90
C PHE A 205 10.94 10.38 -20.08
N PHE A 206 10.94 10.83 -21.31
CA PHE A 206 11.08 12.26 -21.62
C PHE A 206 9.82 13.04 -21.20
N ASP A 207 9.94 14.37 -21.19
CA ASP A 207 8.81 15.26 -20.96
C ASP A 207 7.83 15.16 -22.13
N ASP A 208 6.53 15.32 -21.83
CA ASP A 208 5.47 15.49 -22.83
C ASP A 208 5.28 14.30 -23.81
N VAL A 209 5.58 13.06 -23.41
CA VAL A 209 5.51 11.85 -24.26
C VAL A 209 4.09 11.26 -24.32
N PHE A 210 3.37 11.24 -23.21
CA PHE A 210 2.11 10.53 -23.08
C PHE A 210 0.90 11.46 -23.23
N ASP A 211 -0.19 10.92 -23.79
CA ASP A 211 -1.48 11.59 -23.82
C ASP A 211 -2.17 11.56 -22.49
N ILE A 212 -2.08 10.40 -21.81
CA ILE A 212 -2.69 10.14 -20.50
C ILE A 212 -1.70 9.42 -19.62
N ALA A 213 -1.63 9.81 -18.34
CA ALA A 213 -1.07 9.01 -17.27
C ALA A 213 -2.18 8.58 -16.31
N PHE A 214 -2.24 7.30 -16.01
CA PHE A 214 -3.16 6.71 -15.05
C PHE A 214 -2.40 6.14 -13.86
N SER A 215 -2.90 6.33 -12.65
CA SER A 215 -2.40 5.62 -11.48
C SER A 215 -3.49 5.45 -10.41
N ALA A 216 -3.48 4.27 -9.77
CA ALA A 216 -4.19 3.99 -8.52
C ALA A 216 -3.22 3.87 -7.32
N GLY A 217 -1.93 4.21 -7.52
CA GLY A 217 -0.86 3.99 -6.54
C GLY A 217 -0.52 5.20 -5.66
N LEU A 218 -1.27 6.30 -5.72
CA LEU A 218 -0.93 7.53 -4.98
C LEU A 218 -0.85 7.30 -3.47
N ALA A 219 -1.76 6.51 -2.90
CA ALA A 219 -1.78 6.21 -1.46
C ALA A 219 -0.51 5.48 -0.97
N GLY A 220 0.16 4.72 -1.86
CA GLY A 220 1.41 4.03 -1.57
C GLY A 220 2.68 4.84 -1.87
N ALA A 221 2.53 6.06 -2.40
CA ALA A 221 3.67 6.88 -2.79
C ALA A 221 4.38 7.48 -1.57
N LEU A 222 5.69 7.23 -1.43
CA LEU A 222 6.51 7.80 -0.34
C LEU A 222 6.58 9.33 -0.40
N PHE A 223 6.62 9.88 -1.61
CA PHE A 223 6.69 11.32 -1.87
C PHE A 223 5.58 11.73 -2.85
N PRO A 224 4.33 11.92 -2.40
CA PRO A 224 3.18 12.18 -3.27
C PRO A 224 3.36 13.37 -4.22
N THR A 225 3.99 14.45 -3.74
CA THR A 225 4.27 15.65 -4.56
C THR A 225 5.21 15.33 -5.72
N ARG A 226 6.25 14.53 -5.49
CA ARG A 226 7.21 14.14 -6.53
C ARG A 226 6.59 13.14 -7.50
N PHE A 227 5.81 12.20 -6.98
CA PHE A 227 5.04 11.24 -7.77
C PHE A 227 4.14 11.96 -8.78
N VAL A 228 3.31 12.90 -8.31
CA VAL A 228 2.41 13.68 -9.17
C VAL A 228 3.19 14.57 -10.14
N ALA A 229 4.31 15.16 -9.70
CA ALA A 229 5.15 15.98 -10.58
C ALA A 229 5.73 15.18 -11.76
N GLU A 230 6.08 13.90 -11.56
CA GLU A 230 6.54 13.02 -12.62
C GLU A 230 5.42 12.64 -13.61
N LEU A 231 4.20 12.40 -13.10
CA LEU A 231 3.03 12.20 -13.96
C LEU A 231 2.77 13.45 -14.82
N GLU A 232 2.79 14.63 -14.21
CA GLU A 232 2.61 15.91 -14.93
C GLU A 232 3.73 16.20 -15.94
N ARG A 233 4.96 15.73 -15.65
CA ARG A 233 6.11 15.93 -16.52
C ARG A 233 6.01 15.10 -17.79
N THR A 234 5.62 13.84 -17.62
CA THR A 234 5.58 12.86 -18.72
C THR A 234 4.36 13.01 -19.63
N VAL A 235 3.29 13.62 -19.12
CA VAL A 235 2.07 13.88 -19.90
C VAL A 235 2.21 15.18 -20.69
N ARG A 236 1.89 15.13 -21.99
CA ARG A 236 1.94 16.30 -22.87
C ARG A 236 0.96 17.40 -22.47
N ARG A 237 1.25 18.62 -22.90
CA ARG A 237 0.31 19.73 -22.74
C ARG A 237 -1.01 19.42 -23.42
N GLY A 238 -2.13 19.63 -22.73
CA GLY A 238 -3.48 19.30 -23.18
C GLY A 238 -3.88 17.85 -22.92
N GLY A 239 -2.94 16.98 -22.54
CA GLY A 239 -3.21 15.63 -22.07
C GLY A 239 -3.77 15.62 -20.65
N ALA A 240 -3.99 14.43 -20.09
CA ALA A 240 -4.62 14.28 -18.78
C ALA A 240 -3.86 13.36 -17.84
N VAL A 241 -3.87 13.67 -16.55
CA VAL A 241 -3.48 12.77 -15.48
C VAL A 241 -4.75 12.30 -14.78
N VAL A 242 -4.93 10.99 -14.68
CA VAL A 242 -6.07 10.36 -14.01
C VAL A 242 -5.57 9.63 -12.77
N LEU A 243 -6.00 10.08 -11.60
CA LEU A 243 -5.70 9.42 -10.33
C LEU A 243 -6.96 8.76 -9.79
N ALA A 244 -6.87 7.46 -9.50
CA ALA A 244 -7.87 6.72 -8.75
C ALA A 244 -7.39 6.62 -7.31
N VAL A 245 -8.16 7.17 -6.38
CA VAL A 245 -7.87 7.11 -4.95
C VAL A 245 -9.07 6.54 -4.21
N ASP A 246 -8.86 5.97 -3.04
CA ASP A 246 -9.97 5.55 -2.19
C ASP A 246 -10.86 6.76 -1.93
N ARG A 247 -12.17 6.49 -1.82
CA ARG A 247 -13.14 7.58 -1.64
C ARG A 247 -12.77 8.44 -0.45
N SER A 248 -12.44 9.68 -0.75
CA SER A 248 -12.17 10.69 0.27
C SER A 248 -13.43 10.94 1.09
N SER A 249 -13.30 10.79 2.39
CA SER A 249 -14.41 11.04 3.33
C SER A 249 -14.62 12.52 3.59
N SER A 250 -13.69 13.39 3.20
CA SER A 250 -13.75 14.83 3.42
C SER A 250 -13.39 15.65 2.18
N ALA A 251 -14.03 16.81 2.03
CA ALA A 251 -13.66 17.78 1.01
C ALA A 251 -12.21 18.26 1.15
N GLN A 252 -11.67 18.25 2.37
CA GLN A 252 -10.30 18.67 2.65
C GLN A 252 -9.24 17.72 2.07
N GLU A 253 -9.50 16.41 2.09
CA GLU A 253 -8.62 15.42 1.43
C GLU A 253 -8.63 15.60 -0.09
N ALA A 254 -9.78 15.84 -0.68
CA ALA A 254 -9.91 16.11 -2.11
C ALA A 254 -9.13 17.37 -2.51
N GLU A 255 -9.17 18.44 -1.71
CA GLU A 255 -8.36 19.64 -1.92
C GLU A 255 -6.88 19.36 -1.74
N GLY A 256 -6.49 18.53 -0.76
CA GLY A 256 -5.12 18.08 -0.57
C GLY A 256 -4.55 17.36 -1.80
N ILE A 257 -5.34 16.49 -2.44
CA ILE A 257 -4.93 15.81 -3.68
C ILE A 257 -4.76 16.81 -4.82
N LYS A 258 -5.71 17.74 -5.00
CA LYS A 258 -5.61 18.78 -6.03
C LYS A 258 -4.38 19.69 -5.83
N ALA A 259 -4.02 19.99 -4.59
CA ALA A 259 -2.87 20.82 -4.25
C ALA A 259 -1.52 20.17 -4.62
N LEU A 260 -1.45 18.86 -4.85
CA LEU A 260 -0.25 18.19 -5.34
C LEU A 260 0.09 18.60 -6.79
N PHE A 261 -0.91 18.99 -7.57
CA PHE A 261 -0.76 19.35 -8.98
C PHE A 261 -0.31 20.81 -9.13
N ARG A 262 0.75 21.02 -9.89
CA ARG A 262 1.32 22.36 -10.14
C ARG A 262 1.07 22.87 -11.57
N ARG A 263 0.91 21.95 -12.51
CA ARG A 263 0.77 22.26 -13.95
C ARG A 263 -0.60 21.91 -14.50
N SER A 264 -1.40 21.18 -13.73
CA SER A 264 -2.71 20.70 -14.15
C SER A 264 -3.83 21.41 -13.40
N SER A 265 -4.98 21.48 -14.05
CA SER A 265 -6.23 21.93 -13.45
C SER A 265 -7.24 20.78 -13.42
N LEU A 266 -8.09 20.76 -12.41
CA LEU A 266 -9.16 19.76 -12.32
C LEU A 266 -10.13 19.93 -13.50
N LEU A 267 -10.29 18.85 -14.26
CA LEU A 267 -11.31 18.76 -15.29
C LEU A 267 -12.61 18.18 -14.70
N GLU A 268 -12.47 17.07 -13.96
CA GLU A 268 -13.60 16.37 -13.35
C GLU A 268 -13.13 15.59 -12.12
N ALA A 269 -13.98 15.52 -11.09
CA ALA A 269 -13.84 14.58 -9.98
C ALA A 269 -15.11 13.71 -9.93
N ARG A 270 -14.95 12.40 -10.04
CA ARG A 270 -16.07 11.45 -10.17
C ARG A 270 -15.90 10.29 -9.19
N ASN A 271 -16.96 9.99 -8.46
CA ASN A 271 -17.00 8.79 -7.64
C ASN A 271 -17.34 7.56 -8.50
N THR A 272 -16.66 6.46 -8.24
CA THR A 272 -16.87 5.17 -8.90
C THR A 272 -16.72 4.04 -7.91
N THR A 273 -17.24 2.87 -8.23
CA THR A 273 -17.04 1.67 -7.42
C THR A 273 -16.21 0.68 -8.22
N MET A 274 -15.10 0.22 -7.64
CA MET A 274 -14.23 -0.77 -8.25
C MET A 274 -14.01 -1.94 -7.29
N LEU A 275 -14.39 -3.15 -7.69
CA LEU A 275 -14.25 -4.38 -6.89
C LEU A 275 -14.91 -4.32 -5.50
N GLY A 276 -15.95 -3.52 -5.34
CA GLY A 276 -16.65 -3.33 -4.07
C GLY A 276 -16.08 -2.22 -3.19
N SER A 277 -14.98 -1.59 -3.59
CA SER A 277 -14.43 -0.39 -2.94
C SER A 277 -14.92 0.87 -3.65
N GLU A 278 -15.32 1.86 -2.88
CA GLU A 278 -15.65 3.17 -3.42
C GLU A 278 -14.37 3.97 -3.65
N MET A 279 -14.25 4.54 -4.84
CA MET A 279 -13.08 5.30 -5.26
C MET A 279 -13.50 6.64 -5.84
N THR A 280 -12.61 7.63 -5.76
CA THR A 280 -12.75 8.91 -6.46
C THR A 280 -11.70 9.00 -7.56
N LEU A 281 -12.15 9.28 -8.77
CA LEU A 281 -11.29 9.57 -9.91
C LEU A 281 -11.09 11.08 -10.02
N PHE A 282 -9.83 11.52 -9.94
CA PHE A 282 -9.45 12.90 -10.25
C PHE A 282 -8.90 12.94 -11.67
N ILE A 283 -9.59 13.62 -12.55
CA ILE A 283 -9.17 13.83 -13.95
C ILE A 283 -8.61 15.25 -14.04
N MET A 284 -7.30 15.34 -14.22
CA MET A 284 -6.54 16.58 -14.20
C MET A 284 -6.01 16.86 -15.61
N LYS A 285 -6.33 18.02 -16.18
CA LYS A 285 -5.84 18.43 -17.48
C LYS A 285 -4.49 19.14 -17.34
N ASN A 286 -3.46 18.64 -18.04
CA ASN A 286 -2.15 19.27 -18.03
C ASN A 286 -2.12 20.55 -18.90
N ASN A 287 -1.92 21.68 -18.26
CA ASN A 287 -1.85 23.00 -18.91
C ASN A 287 -0.42 23.36 -19.36
N GLY A 288 0.57 22.52 -19.01
CA GLY A 288 2.00 22.75 -19.26
C GLY A 288 2.64 23.74 -18.28
N LYS A 289 3.93 24.01 -18.46
CA LYS A 289 4.65 24.99 -17.64
C LYS A 289 4.00 26.36 -17.84
N LYS A 290 3.63 27.06 -16.74
CA LYS A 290 3.34 28.50 -16.81
C LYS A 290 4.60 29.18 -17.34
N ARG A 291 4.50 29.86 -18.50
CA ARG A 291 5.56 30.78 -18.93
C ARG A 291 5.68 31.83 -17.83
N SER A 292 6.82 31.85 -17.13
CA SER A 292 7.19 33.04 -16.36
C SER A 292 7.42 34.16 -17.37
N THR A 293 6.48 35.07 -17.45
CA THR A 293 6.66 36.37 -18.07
C THR A 293 7.56 37.22 -17.18
#